data_6808e9a08527f9c3678978e10114f6be
#
_entry.id   6808e9a08527f9c3678978e10114f6be
#
_cell.length_a   1.000
_cell.length_b   1.000
_cell.length_c   1.000
_cell.angle_alpha   90.00
_cell.angle_beta   90.00
_cell.angle_gamma   90.00
#
_symmetry.space_group_name_H-M   'P 1'
#
loop_
_entity.id
_entity.type
_entity.pdbx_description
1 polymer ?
#
loop_
_entity_poly.entity_id
_entity_poly.type
_entity_poly.pdbx_seq_one_letter_code
_entity_poly.pdbx_strand_id
1 'polypeptide(L)'
;TKNGTPDVIITDPPRDGMHKKVVEQILKIGAKRIVYVSCNSATQARDLALMDSMYKVTHIQSVDMFPQTHHVENIVVLEKKKL
;
A
#
# COMPACT_ATOMS: atom_id res chain seq x y z
N THR A 1 -10.06 -6.86 -14.59
CA THR A 1 -11.41 -6.78 -15.13
C THR A 1 -11.47 -5.86 -16.33
N LYS A 2 -12.27 -6.20 -17.29
CA LYS A 2 -12.30 -5.51 -18.57
C LYS A 2 -12.81 -4.08 -18.48
N ASN A 3 -13.91 -3.86 -17.83
CA ASN A 3 -14.54 -2.55 -17.70
C ASN A 3 -14.85 -2.22 -16.26
N GLY A 4 -14.17 -2.84 -15.34
CA GLY A 4 -14.46 -2.68 -13.95
C GLY A 4 -13.27 -2.27 -13.13
N THR A 5 -13.47 -2.32 -11.83
CA THR A 5 -12.44 -2.04 -10.85
C THR A 5 -11.36 -3.12 -10.91
N PRO A 6 -10.08 -2.76 -10.92
CA PRO A 6 -9.04 -3.77 -10.86
C PRO A 6 -9.13 -4.56 -9.54
N ASP A 7 -8.78 -5.84 -9.61
CA ASP A 7 -8.78 -6.67 -8.40
C ASP A 7 -7.62 -6.32 -7.47
N VAL A 8 -6.48 -5.99 -8.04
CA VAL A 8 -5.25 -5.72 -7.28
C VAL A 8 -4.58 -4.46 -7.81
N ILE A 9 -4.17 -3.60 -6.89
CA ILE A 9 -3.31 -2.46 -7.18
C ILE A 9 -1.98 -2.71 -6.48
N ILE A 10 -0.89 -2.56 -7.24
CA ILE A 10 0.45 -2.62 -6.68
C ILE A 10 1.01 -1.20 -6.72
N THR A 11 1.42 -0.69 -5.56
CA THR A 11 1.96 0.65 -5.47
C THR A 11 3.34 0.63 -4.81
N ASP A 12 4.26 1.37 -5.40
CA ASP A 12 5.64 1.51 -4.92
C ASP A 12 5.99 2.99 -4.95
N PRO A 13 5.44 3.77 -4.03
CA PRO A 13 5.63 5.21 -4.05
C PRO A 13 7.06 5.60 -3.64
N PRO A 14 7.46 6.84 -3.90
CA PRO A 14 8.75 7.33 -3.47
C PRO A 14 8.87 7.35 -1.94
N ARG A 15 10.08 7.58 -1.45
CA ARG A 15 10.38 7.54 -0.02
C ARG A 15 9.46 8.43 0.81
N ASP A 16 9.03 9.54 0.27
CA ASP A 16 8.12 10.47 0.96
C ASP A 16 6.70 9.93 1.11
N GLY A 17 6.42 8.79 0.51
CA GLY A 17 5.09 8.19 0.56
C GLY A 17 4.19 8.70 -0.56
N MET A 18 2.92 8.34 -0.46
CA MET A 18 1.93 8.78 -1.44
C MET A 18 1.39 10.14 -1.09
N HIS A 19 1.18 10.97 -2.12
CA HIS A 19 0.42 12.20 -1.95
C HIS A 19 -1.02 11.87 -1.54
N LYS A 20 -1.60 12.76 -0.75
CA LYS A 20 -2.98 12.60 -0.34
C LYS A 20 -3.92 12.36 -1.52
N LYS A 21 -3.70 13.07 -2.63
CA LYS A 21 -4.50 12.91 -3.84
C LYS A 21 -4.39 11.51 -4.42
N VAL A 22 -3.20 10.90 -4.36
CA VAL A 22 -2.99 9.54 -4.85
C VAL A 22 -3.74 8.55 -3.96
N VAL A 23 -3.67 8.74 -2.64
CA VAL A 23 -4.42 7.89 -1.71
C VAL A 23 -5.91 7.99 -2.00
N GLU A 24 -6.41 9.21 -2.20
CA GLU A 24 -7.83 9.42 -2.50
C GLU A 24 -8.24 8.71 -3.79
N GLN A 25 -7.39 8.74 -4.81
CA GLN A 25 -7.66 8.04 -6.06
C GLN A 25 -7.70 6.53 -5.87
N ILE A 26 -6.77 5.98 -5.09
CA ILE A 26 -6.74 4.55 -4.80
C ILE A 26 -8.03 4.14 -4.08
N LEU A 27 -8.46 4.92 -3.09
CA LEU A 27 -9.70 4.65 -2.38
C LEU A 27 -10.91 4.72 -3.31
N LYS A 28 -10.87 5.66 -4.25
CA LYS A 28 -11.96 5.85 -5.21
C LYS A 28 -12.07 4.70 -6.19
N ILE A 29 -10.93 4.14 -6.60
CA ILE A 29 -10.90 2.97 -7.48
C ILE A 29 -11.54 1.77 -6.78
N GLY A 30 -11.26 1.60 -5.49
CA GLY A 30 -11.90 0.56 -4.71
C GLY A 30 -11.47 -0.86 -5.06
N ALA A 31 -10.20 -1.06 -5.43
CA ALA A 31 -9.69 -2.40 -5.70
C ALA A 31 -9.87 -3.30 -4.48
N LYS A 32 -10.03 -4.60 -4.72
CA LYS A 32 -10.21 -5.56 -3.63
C LYS A 32 -8.97 -5.72 -2.78
N ARG A 33 -7.80 -5.54 -3.37
CA ARG A 33 -6.51 -5.74 -2.69
C ARG A 33 -5.53 -4.68 -3.15
N ILE A 34 -4.71 -4.23 -2.21
CA ILE A 34 -3.60 -3.31 -2.49
C ILE A 34 -2.33 -3.94 -1.95
N VAL A 35 -1.29 -3.97 -2.77
CA VAL A 35 0.06 -4.35 -2.35
C VAL A 35 0.90 -3.09 -2.31
N TYR A 36 1.33 -2.69 -1.14
CA TYR A 36 2.08 -1.45 -0.92
C TYR A 36 3.51 -1.81 -0.55
N VAL A 37 4.45 -1.45 -1.42
CA VAL A 37 5.88 -1.67 -1.20
C VAL A 37 6.52 -0.33 -0.84
N SER A 38 7.25 -0.27 0.26
CA SER A 38 7.89 0.97 0.69
C SER A 38 9.21 0.71 1.40
N CYS A 39 10.17 1.59 1.17
CA CYS A 39 11.44 1.59 1.91
C CYS A 39 11.38 2.49 3.15
N ASN A 40 10.26 3.16 3.40
CA ASN A 40 10.10 4.07 4.54
C ASN A 40 8.86 3.69 5.32
N SER A 41 9.06 2.99 6.43
CA SER A 41 7.95 2.49 7.25
C SER A 41 7.14 3.61 7.90
N ALA A 42 7.75 4.76 8.18
CA ALA A 42 7.05 5.88 8.80
C ALA A 42 6.01 6.48 7.86
N THR A 43 6.41 6.76 6.59
CA THR A 43 5.47 7.28 5.61
C THR A 43 4.45 6.24 5.19
N GLN A 44 4.86 4.97 5.16
CA GLN A 44 3.93 3.88 4.89
C GLN A 44 2.83 3.81 5.95
N ALA A 45 3.20 3.90 7.22
CA ALA A 45 2.22 3.88 8.31
C ALA A 45 1.24 5.05 8.20
N ARG A 46 1.74 6.23 7.83
CA ARG A 46 0.89 7.40 7.61
C ARG A 46 -0.12 7.14 6.50
N ASP A 47 0.34 6.59 5.38
CA ASP A 47 -0.54 6.32 4.26
C ASP A 47 -1.55 5.22 4.58
N LEU A 48 -1.15 4.20 5.32
CA LEU A 48 -2.05 3.15 5.76
C LEU A 48 -3.16 3.69 6.66
N ALA A 49 -2.83 4.65 7.52
CA ALA A 49 -3.82 5.28 8.37
C ALA A 49 -4.88 6.01 7.55
N LEU A 50 -4.49 6.61 6.43
CA LEU A 50 -5.42 7.28 5.54
C LEU A 50 -6.36 6.30 4.83
N MET A 51 -5.92 5.06 4.64
CA MET A 51 -6.70 4.03 3.96
C MET A 51 -7.53 3.16 4.90
N ASP A 52 -7.37 3.34 6.20
CA ASP A 52 -7.97 2.47 7.20
C ASP A 52 -9.50 2.44 7.15
N SER A 53 -10.13 3.49 6.65
CA SER A 53 -11.58 3.56 6.55
C SER A 53 -12.15 2.51 5.58
N MET A 54 -11.40 2.12 4.57
CA MET A 54 -11.86 1.19 3.53
C MET A 54 -11.07 -0.10 3.44
N TYR A 55 -9.85 -0.12 3.97
CA TYR A 55 -8.94 -1.25 3.85
C TYR A 55 -8.41 -1.68 5.19
N LYS A 56 -8.11 -2.97 5.31
CA LYS A 56 -7.45 -3.52 6.49
C LYS A 56 -6.15 -4.19 6.06
N VAL A 57 -5.14 -4.13 6.92
CA VAL A 57 -3.88 -4.80 6.67
C VAL A 57 -4.06 -6.28 6.99
N THR A 58 -3.77 -7.13 6.01
CA THR A 58 -3.88 -8.57 6.17
C THR A 58 -2.54 -9.27 6.21
N HIS A 59 -1.48 -8.61 5.72
CA HIS A 59 -0.16 -9.19 5.71
C HIS A 59 0.89 -8.10 5.71
N ILE A 60 1.96 -8.28 6.49
CA ILE A 60 3.12 -7.39 6.51
C ILE A 60 4.35 -8.26 6.43
N GLN A 61 5.25 -7.92 5.51
CA GLN A 61 6.51 -8.62 5.37
C GLN A 61 7.63 -7.62 5.13
N SER A 62 8.70 -7.74 5.89
CA SER A 62 9.92 -6.97 5.67
C SER A 62 10.87 -7.80 4.83
N VAL A 63 11.43 -7.20 3.79
CA VAL A 63 12.38 -7.85 2.91
C VAL A 63 13.69 -7.09 2.96
N ASP A 64 14.76 -7.76 3.34
CA ASP A 64 16.09 -7.19 3.37
C ASP A 64 16.74 -7.45 2.01
N MET A 65 16.67 -6.45 1.15
CA MET A 65 17.10 -6.58 -0.24
C MET A 65 18.62 -6.66 -0.36
N PHE A 66 19.34 -5.93 0.47
CA PHE A 66 20.80 -5.83 0.40
C PHE A 66 21.36 -5.82 1.83
N PRO A 67 21.79 -6.96 2.34
CA PRO A 67 22.25 -7.04 3.74
C PRO A 67 23.37 -6.05 4.08
N GLN A 68 24.15 -5.64 3.09
CA GLN A 68 25.29 -4.76 3.31
C GLN A 68 24.93 -3.27 3.28
N THR A 69 23.73 -2.91 2.85
CA THR A 69 23.37 -1.51 2.63
C THR A 69 22.24 -1.05 3.55
N HIS A 70 21.73 -1.90 4.40
CA HIS A 70 20.65 -1.58 5.33
C HIS A 70 19.35 -1.13 4.63
N HIS A 71 19.18 -1.50 3.37
CA HIS A 71 17.91 -1.25 2.66
C HIS A 71 16.93 -2.35 2.99
N VAL A 72 15.86 -1.96 3.67
CA VAL A 72 14.77 -2.86 4.00
C VAL A 72 13.51 -2.34 3.35
N GLU A 73 12.83 -3.17 2.59
CA GLU A 73 11.53 -2.82 2.05
C GLU A 73 10.44 -3.53 2.84
N ASN A 74 9.37 -2.79 3.11
CA ASN A 74 8.19 -3.35 3.77
C ASN A 74 7.11 -3.55 2.74
N ILE A 75 6.62 -4.77 2.65
CA ILE A 75 5.51 -5.11 1.77
C ILE A 75 4.29 -5.28 2.65
N VAL A 76 3.27 -4.49 2.40
CA VAL A 76 2.02 -4.53 3.14
C VAL A 76 0.90 -4.88 2.18
N VAL A 77 0.14 -5.90 2.51
CA VAL A 77 -1.04 -6.28 1.75
C VAL A 77 -2.27 -5.80 2.50
N LEU A 78 -3.11 -5.05 1.79
CA LEU A 78 -4.38 -4.56 2.34
C LEU A 78 -5.51 -5.18 1.54
N GLU A 79 -6.59 -5.49 2.23
CA GLU A 79 -7.80 -5.99 1.59
C GLU A 79 -8.97 -5.09 1.94
N LYS A 80 -9.83 -4.89 0.96
CA LYS A 80 -10.99 -4.03 1.14
C LYS A 80 -11.91 -4.62 2.19
N LYS A 81 -12.33 -3.77 3.10
CA LYS A 81 -13.27 -4.18 4.14
C LYS A 81 -14.63 -4.48 3.54
N LYS A 82 -15.31 -5.46 4.09
CA LYS A 82 -16.70 -5.71 3.75
C LYS A 82 -17.55 -4.73 4.56
N LEU A 83 -18.30 -3.93 3.86
CA LEU A 83 -19.18 -2.95 4.48
C LEU A 83 -20.63 -3.38 4.39
#